data_23d3220123da01012b6d005787225550
#
_entry.id   23d3220123da01012b6d005787225550
#
_cell.length_a   1.000
_cell.length_b   1.000
_cell.length_c   1.000
_cell.angle_alpha   90.00
_cell.angle_beta   90.00
_cell.angle_gamma   90.00
#
_symmetry.space_group_name_H-M   'P 1'
#
loop_
_entity.id
_entity.type
_entity.pdbx_description
1 polymer ?
#
loop_
_entity_poly.entity_id
_entity_poly.type
_entity_poly.pdbx_seq_one_letter_code
_entity_poly.pdbx_strand_id
1 'polypeptide(L)'
;MNVVDSSGWLEYFARGTNASFFAPVVKATDILVVPTVCMYEVGKRLLAQRGEEGALQAIGIMSLGIIADLTQVIAVNAKYF
;
A
#
# COMPACT_ATOMS: atom_id res chain seq x y z
N MET A 1 10.86 7.63 5.94
CA MET A 1 10.10 6.39 5.85
C MET A 1 8.65 6.72 5.54
N ASN A 2 8.09 6.12 4.52
CA ASN A 2 6.76 6.45 4.03
C ASN A 2 5.79 5.30 4.25
N VAL A 3 4.58 5.61 4.71
CA VAL A 3 3.49 4.65 4.85
C VAL A 3 2.28 5.22 4.12
N VAL A 4 1.71 4.43 3.20
CA VAL A 4 0.47 4.79 2.50
C VAL A 4 -0.64 3.94 3.08
N ASP A 5 -1.75 4.56 3.48
CA ASP A 5 -2.89 3.82 4.01
C ASP A 5 -3.67 3.09 2.91
N SER A 6 -4.63 2.27 3.31
CA SER A 6 -5.42 1.48 2.36
C SER A 6 -6.15 2.36 1.36
N SER A 7 -6.67 3.50 1.81
CA SER A 7 -7.38 4.44 0.93
C SER A 7 -6.45 5.02 -0.13
N GLY A 8 -5.22 5.37 0.25
CA GLY A 8 -4.22 5.88 -0.69
C GLY A 8 -3.85 4.84 -1.75
N TRP A 9 -3.66 3.59 -1.33
CA TRP A 9 -3.38 2.50 -2.26
C TRP A 9 -4.53 2.29 -3.24
N LEU A 10 -5.76 2.27 -2.74
CA LEU A 10 -6.95 2.07 -3.57
C LEU A 10 -7.12 3.21 -4.57
N GLU A 11 -6.87 4.46 -4.16
CA GLU A 11 -6.91 5.62 -5.04
C GLU A 11 -5.84 5.50 -6.14
N TYR A 12 -4.63 5.09 -5.78
CA TYR A 12 -3.54 4.89 -6.73
C TYR A 12 -3.90 3.82 -7.76
N PHE A 13 -4.39 2.66 -7.32
CA PHE A 13 -4.73 1.57 -8.23
C PHE A 13 -5.95 1.88 -9.08
N ALA A 14 -6.88 2.69 -8.58
CA ALA A 14 -8.04 3.13 -9.35
C ALA A 14 -7.70 4.19 -10.38
N ARG A 15 -6.47 4.71 -10.35
CA ARG A 15 -6.04 5.85 -11.18
C ARG A 15 -6.96 7.04 -11.00
N GLY A 16 -7.36 7.30 -9.74
CA GLY A 16 -8.19 8.42 -9.37
C GLY A 16 -7.46 9.75 -9.46
N THR A 17 -8.14 10.82 -9.06
CA THR A 17 -7.60 12.19 -9.13
C THR A 17 -6.29 12.35 -8.38
N ASN A 18 -6.10 11.59 -7.30
CA ASN A 18 -4.92 11.69 -6.43
C ASN A 18 -3.83 10.66 -6.77
N ALA A 19 -4.00 9.87 -7.84
CA ALA A 19 -3.03 8.83 -8.18
C ALA A 19 -1.65 9.41 -8.41
N SER A 20 -1.54 10.54 -9.11
CA SER A 20 -0.27 11.20 -9.37
C SER A 20 0.37 11.76 -8.09
N PHE A 21 -0.44 12.11 -7.11
CA PHE A 21 0.06 12.56 -5.81
C PHE A 21 0.76 11.41 -5.06
N PHE A 22 0.20 10.21 -5.12
CA PHE A 22 0.76 9.05 -4.43
C PHE A 22 1.90 8.36 -5.19
N ALA A 23 1.98 8.54 -6.51
CA ALA A 23 2.94 7.83 -7.35
C ALA A 23 4.40 7.99 -6.90
N PRO A 24 4.89 9.19 -6.56
CA PRO A 24 6.28 9.33 -6.09
C PRO A 24 6.56 8.54 -4.81
N VAL A 25 5.60 8.51 -3.89
CA VAL A 25 5.74 7.77 -2.62
C VAL A 25 5.75 6.27 -2.88
N VAL A 26 4.85 5.78 -3.73
CA VAL A 26 4.76 4.36 -4.07
C VAL A 26 6.01 3.87 -4.80
N LYS A 27 6.60 4.70 -5.65
CA LYS A 27 7.80 4.35 -6.41
C LYS A 27 9.07 4.38 -5.59
N ALA A 28 9.08 5.08 -4.45
CA ALA A 28 10.22 5.12 -3.55
C ALA A 28 10.22 3.88 -2.63
N THR A 29 10.36 2.70 -3.23
CA THR A 29 10.15 1.41 -2.54
C THR A 29 11.19 1.12 -1.46
N ASP A 30 12.36 1.73 -1.53
CA ASP A 30 13.41 1.56 -0.53
C ASP A 30 13.05 2.17 0.83
N ILE A 31 12.13 3.13 0.85
CA ILE A 31 11.67 3.80 2.08
C ILE A 31 10.16 3.62 2.30
N LEU A 32 9.48 2.89 1.43
CA LEU A 32 8.04 2.65 1.51
C LEU A 32 7.75 1.46 2.40
N VAL A 33 7.07 1.70 3.51
CA VAL A 33 6.61 0.64 4.40
C VAL A 33 5.19 0.24 4.04
N VAL A 34 4.98 -1.05 3.83
CA VAL A 34 3.68 -1.61 3.45
C VAL A 34 3.19 -2.51 4.58
N PRO A 35 2.24 -2.04 5.41
CA PRO A 35 1.67 -2.88 6.46
C PRO A 35 0.92 -4.07 5.87
N THR A 36 1.08 -5.24 6.47
CA THR A 36 0.39 -6.45 6.00
C THR A 36 -1.13 -6.29 6.06
N VAL A 37 -1.64 -5.54 7.03
CA VAL A 37 -3.08 -5.26 7.12
C VAL A 37 -3.56 -4.45 5.91
N CYS A 38 -2.76 -3.51 5.42
CA CYS A 38 -3.09 -2.75 4.21
C CYS A 38 -3.09 -3.65 2.98
N MET A 39 -2.13 -4.57 2.87
CA MET A 39 -2.11 -5.54 1.77
C MET A 39 -3.37 -6.39 1.76
N TYR A 40 -3.81 -6.85 2.94
CA TYR A 40 -5.03 -7.64 3.06
C TYR A 40 -6.26 -6.83 2.63
N GLU A 41 -6.41 -5.61 3.13
CA GLU A 41 -7.55 -4.76 2.82
C GLU A 41 -7.62 -4.39 1.34
N VAL A 42 -6.49 -3.99 0.77
CA VAL A 42 -6.40 -3.62 -0.65
C VAL A 42 -6.65 -4.84 -1.53
N GLY A 43 -6.02 -5.96 -1.21
CA GLY A 43 -6.19 -7.20 -1.96
C GLY A 43 -7.65 -7.66 -1.95
N LYS A 44 -8.28 -7.64 -0.79
CA LYS A 44 -9.68 -8.03 -0.64
C LYS A 44 -10.62 -7.14 -1.46
N ARG A 45 -10.39 -5.83 -1.40
CA ARG A 45 -11.21 -4.86 -2.14
C ARG A 45 -11.05 -5.03 -3.64
N LEU A 46 -9.81 -5.17 -4.12
CA LEU A 46 -9.55 -5.33 -5.54
C LEU A 46 -10.00 -6.68 -6.07
N LEU A 47 -9.93 -7.73 -5.25
CA LEU A 47 -10.47 -9.04 -5.61
C LEU A 47 -11.96 -8.93 -5.93
N ALA A 48 -12.71 -8.20 -5.11
CA ALA A 48 -14.14 -7.99 -5.31
C ALA A 48 -14.45 -7.13 -6.53
N GLN A 49 -13.61 -6.13 -6.82
CA GLN A 49 -13.85 -5.15 -7.89
C GLN A 49 -13.29 -5.59 -9.24
N ARG A 50 -12.13 -6.25 -9.27
CA ARG A 50 -11.36 -6.53 -10.48
C ARG A 50 -10.99 -7.99 -10.66
N GLY A 51 -11.37 -8.85 -9.71
CA GLY A 51 -11.04 -10.26 -9.75
C GLY A 51 -9.62 -10.56 -9.31
N GLU A 52 -9.25 -11.84 -9.44
CA GLU A 52 -8.01 -12.38 -8.92
C GLU A 52 -6.77 -11.74 -9.56
N GLU A 53 -6.80 -11.55 -10.87
CA GLU A 53 -5.65 -11.00 -11.60
C GLU A 53 -5.35 -9.57 -11.15
N GLY A 54 -6.35 -8.73 -11.02
CA GLY A 54 -6.17 -7.35 -10.56
C GLY A 54 -5.64 -7.29 -9.13
N ALA A 55 -6.14 -8.16 -8.26
CA ALA A 55 -5.66 -8.24 -6.89
C ALA A 55 -4.21 -8.70 -6.83
N LEU A 56 -3.82 -9.71 -7.61
CA LEU A 56 -2.45 -10.21 -7.65
C LEU A 56 -1.46 -9.18 -8.17
N GLN A 57 -1.85 -8.41 -9.20
CA GLN A 57 -1.02 -7.33 -9.72
C GLN A 57 -0.77 -6.27 -8.65
N ALA A 58 -1.81 -5.87 -7.93
CA ALA A 58 -1.68 -4.86 -6.88
C ALA A 58 -0.78 -5.35 -5.73
N ILE A 59 -0.96 -6.58 -5.29
CA ILE A 59 -0.13 -7.17 -4.24
C ILE A 59 1.32 -7.26 -4.70
N GLY A 60 1.56 -7.60 -5.96
CA GLY A 60 2.90 -7.63 -6.54
C GLY A 60 3.59 -6.26 -6.46
N ILE A 61 2.87 -5.20 -6.77
CA ILE A 61 3.40 -3.83 -6.68
C ILE A 61 3.68 -3.45 -5.22
N MET A 62 2.75 -3.74 -4.31
CA MET A 62 2.92 -3.44 -2.89
C MET A 62 4.11 -4.20 -2.30
N SER A 63 4.38 -5.41 -2.79
CA SER A 63 5.48 -6.24 -2.32
C SER A 63 6.86 -5.70 -2.65
N LEU A 64 6.96 -4.69 -3.51
CA LEU A 64 8.22 -4.01 -3.80
C LEU A 64 8.69 -3.12 -2.64
N GLY A 65 7.78 -2.73 -1.75
CA GLY A 65 8.12 -1.97 -0.56
C GLY A 65 8.58 -2.87 0.59
N ILE A 66 8.78 -2.26 1.74
CA ILE A 66 9.16 -2.96 2.96
C ILE A 66 7.89 -3.48 3.63
N ILE A 67 7.70 -4.78 3.58
CA ILE A 67 6.52 -5.41 4.18
C ILE A 67 6.74 -5.50 5.70
N ALA A 68 5.78 -5.00 6.48
CA ALA A 68 5.87 -4.98 7.94
C ALA A 68 4.54 -5.36 8.56
N ASP A 69 4.60 -6.04 9.71
CA ASP A 69 3.40 -6.32 10.47
C ASP A 69 2.93 -5.07 11.23
N LEU A 70 1.74 -5.14 11.82
CA LEU A 70 1.15 -4.00 12.52
C LEU A 70 2.01 -3.53 13.68
N THR A 71 2.61 -4.45 14.42
CA THR A 71 3.46 -4.13 15.56
C THR A 71 4.69 -3.34 15.12
N GLN A 72 5.33 -3.74 14.03
CA GLN A 72 6.48 -3.04 13.48
C GLN A 72 6.11 -1.64 13.00
N VAL A 73 4.94 -1.48 12.37
CA VAL A 73 4.46 -0.19 11.90
C VAL A 73 4.21 0.75 13.08
N ILE A 74 3.59 0.26 14.15
CA ILE A 74 3.35 1.05 15.36
C ILE A 74 4.66 1.50 15.99
N ALA A 75 5.64 0.61 16.10
CA ALA A 75 6.94 0.92 16.68
C ALA A 75 7.69 1.99 15.88
N VAL A 76 7.63 1.91 14.55
CA VAL A 76 8.24 2.91 13.66
C VAL A 76 7.55 4.26 13.81
N ASN A 77 6.22 4.28 13.76
CA ASN A 77 5.45 5.53 13.86
C ASN A 77 5.63 6.21 15.21
N ALA A 78 5.78 5.45 16.29
CA ALA A 78 5.98 5.99 17.63
C ALA A 78 7.25 6.84 17.75
N LYS A 79 8.24 6.62 16.88
CA LYS A 79 9.47 7.42 16.86
C LYS A 79 9.26 8.81 16.26
N TYR A 80 8.21 9.00 15.47
CA TYR A 80 7.98 10.23 14.71
C TYR A 80 6.77 11.03 15.22
N PHE A 81 6.13 10.52 16.24
CA PHE A 81 5.09 11.22 16.97
C PHE A 81 5.56 11.57 18.38
#